data_816a4b488d6854033e8e24360422e5f6
#
_entry.id   816a4b488d6854033e8e24360422e5f6
#
_cell.length_a   1.000
_cell.length_b   1.000
_cell.length_c   1.000
_cell.angle_alpha   90.00
_cell.angle_beta   90.00
_cell.angle_gamma   90.00
#
_symmetry.space_group_name_H-M   'P 1'
#
loop_
_entity.id
_entity.type
_entity.pdbx_description
1 polymer ?
#
loop_
_entity_poly.entity_id
_entity_poly.type
_entity_poly.pdbx_seq_one_letter_code
_entity_poly.pdbx_strand_id
1 'polypeptide(L)'
;RRTNDNRNQPYTGWGMFLQRDDLVKLNSLLESQELIKYFSKDFLDEGLQRTEDKGLLAIKNSNIFYNNGFWAARFDKNIFGCKEDLMIPFMSGFGGITVVFLPNSMMYYYFSDNYTFSWYSAVYAAHNIKPLC
;
A
#
# COMPACT_ATOMS: atom_id res chain seq x y z
N ARG A 1 -5.75 -15.83 19.86
CA ARG A 1 -4.68 -14.82 19.96
C ARG A 1 -5.31 -13.50 20.40
N ARG A 2 -4.65 -12.76 21.29
CA ARG A 2 -5.17 -11.50 21.81
C ARG A 2 -5.00 -10.40 20.77
N THR A 3 -6.09 -9.71 20.42
CA THR A 3 -6.09 -8.61 19.44
C THR A 3 -6.15 -7.24 20.10
N ASN A 4 -6.43 -7.19 21.39
CA ASN A 4 -6.57 -5.96 22.16
C ASN A 4 -5.65 -5.96 23.39
N ASP A 5 -5.26 -4.78 23.84
CA ASP A 5 -4.52 -4.58 25.09
C ASP A 5 -5.41 -4.75 26.34
N ASN A 6 -4.85 -4.50 27.53
CA ASN A 6 -5.58 -4.61 28.80
C ASN A 6 -6.70 -3.57 28.96
N ARG A 7 -6.70 -2.49 28.14
CA ARG A 7 -7.71 -1.45 28.11
C ARG A 7 -8.75 -1.68 27.02
N ASN A 8 -8.75 -2.87 26.41
CA ASN A 8 -9.61 -3.25 25.30
C ASN A 8 -9.40 -2.37 24.03
N GLN A 9 -8.21 -1.77 23.89
CA GLN A 9 -7.84 -1.04 22.70
C GLN A 9 -7.15 -1.97 21.70
N PRO A 10 -7.47 -1.87 20.40
CA PRO A 10 -6.86 -2.70 19.39
C PRO A 10 -5.36 -2.40 19.25
N TYR A 11 -4.57 -3.42 19.00
CA TYR A 11 -3.19 -3.22 18.62
C TYR A 11 -3.13 -2.64 17.21
N THR A 12 -2.48 -1.49 17.06
CA THR A 12 -2.38 -0.80 15.77
C THR A 12 -1.17 -1.25 14.94
N GLY A 13 -0.12 -1.73 15.57
CA GLY A 13 1.11 -2.17 14.89
C GLY A 13 1.19 -3.68 14.66
N TRP A 14 0.36 -4.50 15.33
CA TRP A 14 0.34 -5.96 15.21
C TRP A 14 -0.93 -6.55 15.83
N GLY A 15 -1.17 -7.83 15.55
CA GLY A 15 -2.28 -8.55 16.17
C GLY A 15 -3.62 -8.42 15.47
N MET A 16 -3.72 -7.68 14.39
CA MET A 16 -4.90 -7.72 13.52
C MET A 16 -4.95 -9.05 12.77
N PHE A 17 -6.17 -9.59 12.67
CA PHE A 17 -6.47 -10.73 11.82
C PHE A 17 -7.31 -10.22 10.67
N LEU A 18 -6.74 -10.23 9.47
CA LEU A 18 -7.42 -9.81 8.25
C LEU A 18 -7.76 -11.04 7.41
N GLN A 19 -8.97 -11.08 6.92
CA GLN A 19 -9.41 -11.99 5.88
C GLN A 19 -9.32 -11.31 4.52
N ARG A 20 -9.40 -12.10 3.44
CA ARG A 20 -9.39 -11.56 2.08
C ARG A 20 -10.45 -10.48 1.89
N ASP A 21 -11.66 -10.69 2.41
CA ASP A 21 -12.77 -9.75 2.25
C ASP A 21 -12.55 -8.43 3.01
N ASP A 22 -11.78 -8.45 4.11
CA ASP A 22 -11.38 -7.23 4.82
C ASP A 22 -10.41 -6.40 3.98
N LEU A 23 -9.50 -7.05 3.27
CA LEU A 23 -8.59 -6.37 2.35
C LEU A 23 -9.32 -5.74 1.15
N VAL A 24 -10.32 -6.44 0.60
CA VAL A 24 -11.18 -5.90 -0.47
C VAL A 24 -11.92 -4.66 0.02
N LYS A 25 -12.50 -4.71 1.22
CA LYS A 25 -13.16 -3.55 1.84
C LYS A 25 -12.19 -2.41 2.07
N LEU A 26 -10.96 -2.69 2.56
CA LEU A 26 -9.93 -1.68 2.75
C LEU A 26 -9.56 -1.00 1.44
N ASN A 27 -9.32 -1.76 0.38
CA ASN A 27 -9.02 -1.20 -0.94
C ASN A 27 -10.17 -0.32 -1.44
N SER A 28 -11.40 -0.82 -1.37
CA SER A 28 -12.59 -0.06 -1.77
C SER A 28 -12.76 1.21 -0.94
N LEU A 29 -12.47 1.16 0.35
CA LEU A 29 -12.53 2.31 1.24
C LEU A 29 -11.47 3.38 0.88
N LEU A 30 -10.23 2.96 0.61
CA LEU A 30 -9.14 3.87 0.21
C LEU A 30 -9.39 4.53 -1.16
N GLU A 31 -10.11 3.86 -2.05
CA GLU A 31 -10.51 4.40 -3.35
C GLU A 31 -11.82 5.23 -3.29
N SER A 32 -12.59 5.08 -2.22
CA SER A 32 -13.88 5.74 -2.07
C SER A 32 -13.75 7.17 -1.55
N GLN A 33 -14.80 7.97 -1.79
CA GLN A 33 -14.95 9.28 -1.15
C GLN A 33 -15.41 9.20 0.33
N GLU A 34 -15.64 8.00 0.86
CA GLU A 34 -16.13 7.84 2.22
C GLU A 34 -15.08 8.27 3.26
N LEU A 35 -13.80 8.00 3.01
CA LEU A 35 -12.73 8.37 3.95
C LEU A 35 -12.57 9.87 4.13
N ILE A 36 -12.89 10.69 3.12
CA ILE A 36 -12.79 12.15 3.25
C ILE A 36 -13.79 12.75 4.23
N LYS A 37 -14.80 11.99 4.67
CA LYS A 37 -15.68 12.37 5.77
C LYS A 37 -14.97 12.37 7.13
N TYR A 38 -13.89 11.59 7.27
CA TYR A 38 -13.16 11.37 8.51
C TYR A 38 -11.74 11.92 8.47
N PHE A 39 -11.14 11.94 7.28
CA PHE A 39 -9.77 12.42 7.06
C PHE A 39 -9.77 13.44 5.92
N SER A 40 -8.90 14.45 6.00
CA SER A 40 -8.74 15.35 4.87
C SER A 40 -8.24 14.59 3.64
N LYS A 41 -8.68 15.04 2.47
CA LYS A 41 -8.21 14.46 1.21
C LYS A 41 -6.68 14.58 1.09
N ASP A 42 -6.14 15.74 1.47
CA ASP A 42 -4.71 16.01 1.41
C ASP A 42 -3.91 15.02 2.28
N PHE A 43 -4.40 14.72 3.48
CA PHE A 43 -3.77 13.73 4.36
C PHE A 43 -3.74 12.32 3.73
N LEU A 44 -4.83 11.92 3.10
CA LEU A 44 -4.92 10.61 2.43
C LEU A 44 -4.01 10.57 1.18
N ASP A 45 -4.04 11.62 0.37
CA ASP A 45 -3.23 11.70 -0.84
C ASP A 45 -1.74 11.77 -0.51
N GLU A 46 -1.37 12.49 0.54
CA GLU A 46 0.00 12.52 1.05
C GLU A 46 0.43 11.15 1.56
N GLY A 47 -0.36 10.50 2.41
CA GLY A 47 -0.07 9.17 2.95
C GLY A 47 0.08 8.12 1.85
N LEU A 48 -0.83 8.10 0.90
CA LEU A 48 -0.80 7.21 -0.27
C LEU A 48 0.17 7.68 -1.38
N GLN A 49 0.93 8.75 -1.12
CA GLN A 49 1.95 9.29 -2.03
C GLN A 49 1.40 9.71 -3.41
N ARG A 50 0.17 10.20 -3.44
CA ARG A 50 -0.53 10.69 -4.65
C ARG A 50 -0.22 12.15 -4.97
N THR A 51 0.43 12.88 -4.05
CA THR A 51 0.85 14.28 -4.21
C THR A 51 2.20 14.38 -4.91
N GLU A 52 2.61 15.59 -5.28
CA GLU A 52 3.97 15.87 -5.80
C GLU A 52 5.02 15.63 -4.71
N ASP A 53 4.72 16.01 -3.47
CA ASP A 53 5.56 15.76 -2.31
C ASP A 53 5.49 14.28 -1.92
N LYS A 54 6.54 13.56 -2.26
CA LYS A 54 6.68 12.15 -1.90
C LYS A 54 7.23 12.02 -0.49
N GLY A 55 6.98 10.90 0.14
CA GLY A 55 7.54 10.57 1.44
C GLY A 55 9.07 10.59 1.47
N LEU A 56 9.64 10.47 2.64
CA LEU A 56 11.08 10.40 2.81
C LEU A 56 11.63 9.12 2.17
N LEU A 57 12.76 9.24 1.49
CA LEU A 57 13.48 8.08 0.96
C LEU A 57 13.87 7.16 2.11
N ALA A 58 13.22 6.01 2.20
CA ALA A 58 13.34 5.10 3.34
C ALA A 58 14.62 4.26 3.30
N ILE A 59 15.11 3.97 2.10
CA ILE A 59 16.30 3.17 1.87
C ILE A 59 17.22 3.94 0.93
N LYS A 60 18.43 4.25 1.38
CA LYS A 60 19.43 4.98 0.60
C LYS A 60 19.69 4.26 -0.74
N ASN A 61 19.73 5.04 -1.82
CA ASN A 61 19.93 4.54 -3.19
C ASN A 61 18.88 3.53 -3.68
N SER A 62 17.68 3.61 -3.14
CA SER A 62 16.54 2.82 -3.60
C SER A 62 15.45 3.71 -4.21
N ASN A 63 14.40 3.07 -4.68
CA ASN A 63 13.16 3.71 -5.13
C ASN A 63 12.04 3.59 -4.08
N ILE A 64 12.39 3.33 -2.81
CA ILE A 64 11.43 3.09 -1.71
C ILE A 64 11.31 4.33 -0.83
N PHE A 65 10.09 4.77 -0.63
CA PHE A 65 9.71 5.92 0.17
C PHE A 65 8.79 5.50 1.31
N TYR A 66 8.72 6.32 2.37
CA TYR A 66 7.83 6.09 3.50
C TYR A 66 7.18 7.39 3.95
N ASN A 67 5.86 7.37 4.13
CA ASN A 67 5.09 8.48 4.67
C ASN A 67 3.83 8.01 5.38
N ASN A 68 3.55 8.56 6.56
CA ASN A 68 2.30 8.39 7.31
C ASN A 68 1.78 6.94 7.40
N GLY A 69 2.68 5.97 7.61
CA GLY A 69 2.34 4.55 7.74
C GLY A 69 2.36 3.76 6.43
N PHE A 70 2.48 4.40 5.29
CA PHE A 70 2.59 3.76 3.99
C PHE A 70 4.01 3.82 3.44
N TRP A 71 4.45 2.69 2.92
CA TRP A 71 5.58 2.62 2.00
C TRP A 71 5.10 2.95 0.60
N ALA A 72 6.00 3.40 -0.25
CA ALA A 72 5.75 3.46 -1.68
C ALA A 72 7.00 3.09 -2.47
N ALA A 73 6.81 2.45 -3.62
CA ALA A 73 7.87 2.22 -4.59
C ALA A 73 7.62 3.05 -5.84
N ARG A 74 8.68 3.73 -6.31
CA ARG A 74 8.66 4.47 -7.56
C ARG A 74 9.07 3.56 -8.71
N PHE A 75 8.25 3.53 -9.74
CA PHE A 75 8.52 2.89 -11.02
C PHE A 75 8.69 3.97 -12.09
N ASP A 76 9.77 3.90 -12.84
CA ASP A 76 10.01 4.79 -13.97
C ASP A 76 8.87 4.63 -15.01
N LYS A 77 8.41 5.76 -15.53
CA LYS A 77 7.31 5.83 -16.51
C LYS A 77 7.50 4.94 -17.73
N ASN A 78 8.74 4.75 -18.16
CA ASN A 78 9.06 3.95 -19.35
C ASN A 78 8.84 2.44 -19.13
N ILE A 79 8.81 1.98 -17.87
CA ILE A 79 8.59 0.56 -17.54
C ILE A 79 7.22 0.09 -18.03
N PHE A 80 6.20 0.94 -17.86
CA PHE A 80 4.81 0.63 -18.20
C PHE A 80 4.25 1.52 -19.33
N GLY A 81 5.06 2.39 -19.90
CA GLY A 81 4.63 3.31 -20.96
C GLY A 81 3.71 4.43 -20.45
N CYS A 82 3.83 4.81 -19.21
CA CYS A 82 3.04 5.88 -18.59
C CYS A 82 3.58 7.28 -18.94
N LYS A 83 2.78 8.31 -18.73
CA LYS A 83 3.20 9.71 -18.93
C LYS A 83 4.16 10.18 -17.84
N GLU A 84 3.97 9.68 -16.62
CA GLU A 84 4.73 10.04 -15.42
C GLU A 84 5.16 8.79 -14.66
N ASP A 85 6.14 8.96 -13.76
CA ASP A 85 6.55 7.90 -12.85
C ASP A 85 5.38 7.48 -11.96
N LEU A 86 5.25 6.19 -11.74
CA LEU A 86 4.22 5.66 -10.86
C LEU A 86 4.76 5.52 -9.44
N MET A 87 4.04 6.10 -8.49
CA MET A 87 4.21 5.82 -7.07
C MET A 87 3.17 4.77 -6.66
N ILE A 88 3.66 3.61 -6.25
CA ILE A 88 2.79 2.48 -5.86
C ILE A 88 2.87 2.31 -4.36
N PRO A 89 1.84 2.74 -3.60
CA PRO A 89 1.80 2.60 -2.16
C PRO A 89 1.59 1.15 -1.75
N PHE A 90 2.23 0.79 -0.64
CA PHE A 90 2.06 -0.54 -0.05
C PHE A 90 2.22 -0.51 1.47
N MET A 91 1.60 -1.48 2.11
CA MET A 91 1.84 -1.80 3.50
C MET A 91 2.73 -3.03 3.57
N SER A 92 3.71 -3.00 4.46
CA SER A 92 4.59 -4.14 4.72
C SER A 92 4.66 -4.40 6.21
N GLY A 93 4.51 -5.65 6.60
CA GLY A 93 4.49 -6.09 7.98
C GLY A 93 5.51 -7.18 8.26
N PHE A 94 5.74 -7.40 9.55
CA PHE A 94 6.64 -8.44 10.04
C PHE A 94 6.23 -9.82 9.50
N GLY A 95 7.20 -10.62 9.12
CA GLY A 95 6.98 -11.97 8.58
C GLY A 95 6.81 -12.05 7.07
N GLY A 96 6.82 -10.91 6.34
CA GLY A 96 6.63 -10.88 4.90
C GLY A 96 5.17 -10.65 4.47
N ILE A 97 4.39 -10.00 5.33
CA ILE A 97 3.05 -9.54 4.98
C ILE A 97 3.17 -8.32 4.08
N THR A 98 2.53 -8.35 2.93
CA THR A 98 2.55 -7.23 1.98
C THR A 98 1.16 -7.02 1.39
N VAL A 99 0.71 -5.77 1.34
CA VAL A 99 -0.51 -5.34 0.66
C VAL A 99 -0.16 -4.14 -0.21
N VAL A 100 -0.36 -4.25 -1.52
CA VAL A 100 0.01 -3.26 -2.53
C VAL A 100 -1.24 -2.69 -3.17
N PHE A 101 -1.35 -1.38 -3.19
CA PHE A 101 -2.48 -0.65 -3.78
C PHE A 101 -2.07 -0.13 -5.17
N LEU A 102 -2.70 -0.67 -6.20
CA LEU A 102 -2.32 -0.40 -7.59
C LEU A 102 -3.18 0.73 -8.17
N PRO A 103 -2.62 1.62 -9.02
CA PRO A 103 -3.34 2.78 -9.55
C PRO A 103 -4.53 2.42 -10.44
N ASN A 104 -4.61 1.20 -10.94
CA ASN A 104 -5.73 0.69 -11.73
C ASN A 104 -6.89 0.13 -10.88
N SER A 105 -6.94 0.47 -9.58
CA SER A 105 -7.91 -0.01 -8.59
C SER A 105 -7.81 -1.52 -8.28
N MET A 106 -6.74 -2.16 -8.70
CA MET A 106 -6.42 -3.51 -8.27
C MET A 106 -5.62 -3.47 -6.96
N MET A 107 -5.62 -4.59 -6.26
CA MET A 107 -4.81 -4.78 -5.07
C MET A 107 -4.11 -6.14 -5.15
N TYR A 108 -2.84 -6.15 -4.79
CA TYR A 108 -2.11 -7.39 -4.55
C TYR A 108 -1.89 -7.56 -3.06
N TYR A 109 -2.04 -8.76 -2.56
CA TYR A 109 -1.65 -9.09 -1.20
C TYR A 109 -0.94 -10.44 -1.15
N TYR A 110 0.03 -10.54 -0.25
CA TYR A 110 0.76 -11.76 0.02
C TYR A 110 1.09 -11.85 1.52
N PHE A 111 0.76 -12.95 2.12
CA PHE A 111 1.05 -13.24 3.52
C PHE A 111 2.05 -14.37 3.57
N SER A 112 3.31 -14.00 3.68
CA SER A 112 4.42 -14.95 3.82
C SER A 112 4.62 -15.31 5.29
N ASP A 113 5.13 -16.50 5.53
CA ASP A 113 5.63 -16.96 6.82
C ASP A 113 7.16 -17.11 6.85
N ASN A 114 7.83 -16.79 5.75
CA ASN A 114 9.26 -16.97 5.55
C ASN A 114 10.01 -15.66 5.22
N TYR A 115 9.46 -14.51 5.59
CA TYR A 115 10.06 -13.18 5.35
C TYR A 115 10.27 -12.83 3.88
N THR A 116 9.50 -13.39 2.98
CA THR A 116 9.54 -13.02 1.57
C THR A 116 8.69 -11.77 1.33
N PHE A 117 9.32 -10.73 0.79
CA PHE A 117 8.67 -9.43 0.48
C PHE A 117 8.62 -9.13 -1.01
N SER A 118 8.75 -10.13 -1.86
CA SER A 118 8.76 -9.95 -3.31
C SER A 118 7.35 -9.74 -3.84
N TRP A 119 7.10 -8.55 -4.38
CA TRP A 119 5.81 -8.18 -4.98
C TRP A 119 5.94 -7.44 -6.32
N TYR A 120 7.17 -7.10 -6.74
CA TYR A 120 7.39 -6.38 -7.98
C TYR A 120 6.85 -7.13 -9.21
N SER A 121 7.03 -8.43 -9.27
CA SER A 121 6.48 -9.26 -10.34
C SER A 121 4.95 -9.21 -10.42
N ALA A 122 4.27 -9.03 -9.30
CA ALA A 122 2.83 -8.88 -9.26
C ALA A 122 2.35 -7.56 -9.89
N VAL A 123 3.16 -6.50 -9.82
CA VAL A 123 2.86 -5.22 -10.48
C VAL A 123 2.86 -5.40 -12.01
N TYR A 124 3.85 -6.11 -12.54
CA TYR A 124 3.90 -6.43 -13.98
C TYR A 124 2.73 -7.30 -14.40
N ALA A 125 2.41 -8.33 -13.62
CA ALA A 125 1.26 -9.19 -13.90
C ALA A 125 -0.06 -8.40 -13.87
N ALA A 126 -0.23 -7.51 -12.92
CA ALA A 126 -1.41 -6.65 -12.82
C ALA A 126 -1.53 -5.69 -14.02
N HIS A 127 -0.41 -5.12 -14.47
CA HIS A 127 -0.39 -4.27 -15.67
C HIS A 127 -0.86 -5.03 -16.92
N ASN A 128 -0.46 -6.29 -17.07
CA ASN A 128 -0.88 -7.14 -18.19
C ASN A 128 -2.38 -7.50 -18.15
N ILE A 129 -2.98 -7.54 -16.96
CA ILE A 129 -4.43 -7.77 -16.81
C ILE A 129 -5.23 -6.49 -17.08
N LYS A 130 -4.77 -5.38 -16.51
CA LYS A 130 -5.37 -4.05 -16.66
C LYS A 130 -4.26 -3.01 -16.55
N PRO A 131 -4.06 -2.16 -17.57
CA PRO A 131 -3.02 -1.14 -17.54
C PRO A 131 -3.05 -0.30 -16.25
N LEU A 132 -1.87 0.04 -15.75
CA LEU A 132 -1.71 0.83 -14.53
C LEU A 132 -1.93 2.34 -14.76
N CYS A 133 -1.87 2.75 -16.02
CA CYS A 133 -2.04 4.14 -16.46
C CYS A 133 -2.73 4.25 -17.81
#